data_d83c09a5354c26d3d92db749b4278676
#
_entry.id   d83c09a5354c26d3d92db749b4278676
#
_cell.length_a   1.000
_cell.length_b   1.000
_cell.length_c   1.000
_cell.angle_alpha   90.00
_cell.angle_beta   90.00
_cell.angle_gamma   90.00
#
_symmetry.space_group_name_H-M   'P 1'
#
loop_
_entity.id
_entity.type
_entity.pdbx_description
1 polymer ?
#
loop_
_entity_poly.entity_id
_entity_poly.type
_entity_poly.pdbx_seq_one_letter_code
_entity_poly.pdbx_strand_id
1 'polypeptide(L)'
;MKKIFFSLTMVFLFIAFAACKQKKGEVVQPIVVETPVRPAGQEDVIRLTAPKIDTVRVGFIGLGMRGPGAVARFTHIPGTQIKALCDIRQDCVENAQNILREAGLPEATAYYGDENSWKQLCDRDDIDLVYVATDWRHHAEMGIYAMEHGKHVAIEVPAAMTLEEIWALINTSEKTRKHCMQLENCVYDFFELTTLNMAQRGVFGEILHVEGAYIHNLEDYWSSYWNNWRMDYNRNNRGDVYATHGIGPACQLLDIHRGDRMKTLVSMDTKAVNGPAYIRKTTGEEVKDFQNGDQTTTVIRTENGKTMLIQHNVMTPRPYSRMYQLVGTDGYASKYPVEEYCLRPEQVDTNMVLNHENLNAHGAMPEEAKVAMMNAYKHPIHVELEETAKKVGGHGGMDYIMDYRLVYCLRNGLPLDMDVYDLAEWCCMAELTRLSIENNSAPVAVPDFTRGGWNKVSKYQHAFVK
;
A
#
# COMPACT_ATOMS: atom_id res chain seq x y z
N MET A 1 97.28 0.57 -21.44
CA MET A 1 96.12 -0.29 -21.02
C MET A 1 95.40 0.39 -19.89
N LYS A 2 94.31 1.11 -20.17
CA LYS A 2 93.55 1.85 -19.17
C LYS A 2 92.35 0.95 -18.72
N LYS A 3 92.32 0.68 -17.42
CA LYS A 3 91.14 -0.03 -16.80
C LYS A 3 90.11 1.02 -16.50
N ILE A 4 88.89 0.80 -17.05
CA ILE A 4 87.69 1.60 -16.78
C ILE A 4 86.99 0.91 -15.64
N PHE A 5 86.85 1.60 -14.51
CA PHE A 5 86.00 1.18 -13.39
C PHE A 5 84.53 1.65 -13.67
N PHE A 6 83.62 0.73 -13.75
CA PHE A 6 82.16 1.02 -13.75
C PHE A 6 81.72 1.05 -12.29
N SER A 7 81.33 2.21 -11.81
CA SER A 7 80.70 2.37 -10.52
C SER A 7 79.17 2.17 -10.67
N LEU A 8 78.62 1.13 -10.07
CA LEU A 8 77.21 0.83 -10.06
C LEU A 8 76.59 1.57 -8.86
N THR A 9 75.91 2.69 -9.13
CA THR A 9 75.21 3.44 -8.09
C THR A 9 73.78 2.81 -7.94
N MET A 10 73.61 2.09 -6.86
CA MET A 10 72.32 1.47 -6.50
C MET A 10 71.44 2.54 -5.85
N VAL A 11 70.39 3.03 -6.59
CA VAL A 11 69.36 3.94 -6.07
C VAL A 11 68.34 3.14 -5.31
N PHE A 12 68.33 3.22 -3.99
CA PHE A 12 67.24 2.68 -3.15
C PHE A 12 66.08 3.64 -3.22
N LEU A 13 65.00 3.19 -3.92
CA LEU A 13 63.71 3.88 -3.92
C LEU A 13 62.96 3.50 -2.62
N PHE A 14 62.98 4.38 -1.64
CA PHE A 14 62.13 4.26 -0.46
C PHE A 14 60.67 4.57 -0.88
N ILE A 15 59.86 3.54 -1.12
CA ILE A 15 58.44 3.70 -1.22
C ILE A 15 57.90 3.88 0.19
N ALA A 16 57.65 5.11 0.57
CA ALA A 16 56.90 5.43 1.79
C ALA A 16 55.46 4.98 1.63
N PHE A 17 55.09 3.84 2.19
CA PHE A 17 53.71 3.49 2.41
C PHE A 17 53.13 4.51 3.40
N ALA A 18 52.51 5.56 2.88
CA ALA A 18 51.62 6.39 3.65
C ALA A 18 50.41 5.48 4.00
N ALA A 19 50.40 4.92 5.20
CA ALA A 19 49.21 4.29 5.75
C ALA A 19 48.11 5.35 5.80
N CYS A 20 47.23 5.32 4.81
CA CYS A 20 45.99 6.06 4.84
C CYS A 20 45.22 5.54 6.06
N LYS A 21 45.34 6.24 7.19
CA LYS A 21 44.38 6.06 8.28
C LYS A 21 43.04 6.45 7.68
N GLN A 22 42.27 5.45 7.24
CA GLN A 22 40.85 5.65 6.98
C GLN A 22 40.27 6.30 8.24
N LYS A 23 39.96 7.60 8.20
CA LYS A 23 39.02 8.18 9.15
C LYS A 23 37.83 7.27 9.13
N LYS A 24 37.51 6.65 10.26
CA LYS A 24 36.17 6.01 10.41
C LYS A 24 35.19 7.06 9.93
N GLY A 25 34.52 6.79 8.80
CA GLY A 25 33.54 7.72 8.25
C GLY A 25 32.54 8.08 9.37
N GLU A 26 32.17 9.31 9.46
CA GLU A 26 31.09 9.72 10.34
C GLU A 26 29.90 8.82 9.98
N VAL A 27 29.39 8.10 10.97
CA VAL A 27 28.16 7.29 10.79
C VAL A 27 27.04 8.29 10.55
N VAL A 28 26.52 8.30 9.33
CA VAL A 28 25.36 9.15 9.00
C VAL A 28 24.20 8.68 9.86
N GLN A 29 23.78 9.55 10.79
CA GLN A 29 22.61 9.26 11.61
C GLN A 29 21.35 9.46 10.78
N PRO A 30 20.33 8.60 10.93
CA PRO A 30 19.05 8.84 10.28
C PRO A 30 18.43 10.16 10.71
N ILE A 31 17.73 10.81 9.79
CA ILE A 31 16.82 11.91 10.13
C ILE A 31 15.73 11.32 11.00
N VAL A 32 15.59 11.83 12.22
CA VAL A 32 14.60 11.33 13.18
C VAL A 32 13.30 12.10 12.98
N VAL A 33 12.23 11.35 12.73
CA VAL A 33 10.86 11.84 12.77
C VAL A 33 10.25 11.37 14.09
N GLU A 34 9.80 12.32 14.89
CA GLU A 34 9.27 12.01 16.22
C GLU A 34 7.98 11.20 16.16
N THR A 35 7.86 10.23 17.08
CA THR A 35 6.61 9.53 17.37
C THR A 35 5.87 10.31 18.47
N PRO A 36 4.72 10.96 18.18
CA PRO A 36 3.99 11.70 19.18
C PRO A 36 3.49 10.79 20.32
N VAL A 37 3.51 11.28 21.53
CA VAL A 37 2.94 10.57 22.69
C VAL A 37 1.44 10.37 22.47
N ARG A 38 0.93 9.18 22.85
CA ARG A 38 -0.52 8.92 22.79
C ARG A 38 -1.26 9.89 23.72
N PRO A 39 -2.33 10.54 23.25
CA PRO A 39 -3.13 11.42 24.09
C PRO A 39 -3.67 10.68 25.34
N ALA A 40 -3.74 11.38 26.46
CA ALA A 40 -4.19 10.79 27.72
C ALA A 40 -5.61 10.20 27.61
N GLY A 41 -5.79 9.01 28.16
CA GLY A 41 -7.08 8.29 28.14
C GLY A 41 -7.39 7.56 26.83
N GLN A 42 -6.48 7.57 25.87
CA GLN A 42 -6.61 6.77 24.63
C GLN A 42 -5.83 5.46 24.74
N GLU A 43 -6.35 4.44 24.09
CA GLU A 43 -5.73 3.12 23.96
C GLU A 43 -5.55 2.79 22.49
N ASP A 44 -4.57 1.92 22.18
CA ASP A 44 -4.41 1.46 20.79
C ASP A 44 -5.65 0.72 20.28
N VAL A 45 -5.74 0.65 18.97
CA VAL A 45 -6.82 -0.04 18.23
C VAL A 45 -6.30 -1.30 17.51
N ILE A 46 -5.16 -1.84 17.96
CA ILE A 46 -4.63 -3.09 17.43
C ILE A 46 -5.66 -4.20 17.65
N ARG A 47 -6.09 -4.83 16.55
CA ARG A 47 -7.18 -5.81 16.56
C ARG A 47 -8.48 -5.29 17.21
N LEU A 48 -8.80 -4.04 16.96
CA LEU A 48 -10.06 -3.46 17.42
C LEU A 48 -11.23 -4.34 16.99
N THR A 49 -12.12 -4.63 17.94
CA THR A 49 -13.44 -5.21 17.70
C THR A 49 -14.50 -4.15 17.95
N ALA A 50 -15.62 -4.25 17.25
CA ALA A 50 -16.77 -3.37 17.41
C ALA A 50 -18.04 -4.18 17.61
N PRO A 51 -19.14 -3.61 18.12
CA PRO A 51 -20.44 -4.30 18.13
C PRO A 51 -20.83 -4.78 16.74
N LYS A 52 -21.42 -5.97 16.66
CA LYS A 52 -21.93 -6.52 15.40
C LYS A 52 -23.00 -5.63 14.79
N ILE A 53 -22.96 -5.46 13.48
CA ILE A 53 -23.92 -4.67 12.71
C ILE A 53 -24.66 -5.63 11.76
N ASP A 54 -25.92 -5.91 12.02
CA ASP A 54 -26.71 -6.86 11.22
C ASP A 54 -26.83 -6.41 9.76
N THR A 55 -27.06 -5.11 9.54
CA THR A 55 -27.09 -4.48 8.21
C THR A 55 -26.23 -3.23 8.25
N VAL A 56 -25.11 -3.24 7.52
CA VAL A 56 -24.20 -2.10 7.43
C VAL A 56 -24.82 -1.03 6.53
N ARG A 57 -25.19 0.11 7.12
CA ARG A 57 -25.77 1.26 6.44
C ARG A 57 -24.66 2.18 5.98
N VAL A 58 -24.53 2.36 4.67
CA VAL A 58 -23.38 3.02 4.05
C VAL A 58 -23.75 4.36 3.45
N GLY A 59 -22.90 5.38 3.71
CA GLY A 59 -22.87 6.64 2.98
C GLY A 59 -21.62 6.75 2.14
N PHE A 60 -21.75 7.11 0.86
CA PHE A 60 -20.62 7.29 -0.06
C PHE A 60 -20.33 8.78 -0.27
N ILE A 61 -19.07 9.18 -0.16
CA ILE A 61 -18.59 10.54 -0.43
C ILE A 61 -17.53 10.46 -1.54
N GLY A 62 -17.77 11.18 -2.64
CA GLY A 62 -16.94 11.13 -3.84
C GLY A 62 -17.44 10.06 -4.82
N LEU A 63 -18.13 10.53 -5.87
CA LEU A 63 -18.78 9.69 -6.88
C LEU A 63 -18.23 9.98 -8.29
N GLY A 64 -16.97 10.43 -8.34
CA GLY A 64 -16.26 10.70 -9.59
C GLY A 64 -15.79 9.41 -10.28
N MET A 65 -14.49 9.12 -10.20
CA MET A 65 -13.86 8.00 -10.92
C MET A 65 -14.07 6.65 -10.21
N ARG A 66 -13.78 6.56 -8.91
CA ARG A 66 -13.79 5.28 -8.14
C ARG A 66 -15.15 4.99 -7.49
N GLY A 67 -15.84 6.03 -7.02
CA GLY A 67 -17.08 5.91 -6.27
C GLY A 67 -18.19 5.12 -6.95
N PRO A 68 -18.53 5.35 -8.23
CA PRO A 68 -19.58 4.60 -8.91
C PRO A 68 -19.32 3.09 -8.94
N GLY A 69 -18.06 2.69 -9.15
CA GLY A 69 -17.66 1.28 -9.09
C GLY A 69 -17.86 0.67 -7.69
N ALA A 70 -17.55 1.43 -6.63
CA ALA A 70 -17.78 1.00 -5.26
C ALA A 70 -19.29 0.86 -4.97
N VAL A 71 -20.12 1.85 -5.34
CA VAL A 71 -21.58 1.78 -5.22
C VAL A 71 -22.11 0.53 -5.92
N ALA A 72 -21.68 0.26 -7.15
CA ALA A 72 -22.09 -0.94 -7.91
C ALA A 72 -21.73 -2.24 -7.17
N ARG A 73 -20.49 -2.36 -6.66
CA ARG A 73 -20.05 -3.57 -5.91
C ARG A 73 -20.87 -3.78 -4.65
N PHE A 74 -21.20 -2.71 -3.92
CA PHE A 74 -22.00 -2.80 -2.70
C PHE A 74 -23.43 -3.28 -2.94
N THR A 75 -24.00 -3.13 -4.14
CA THR A 75 -25.30 -3.72 -4.48
C THR A 75 -25.27 -5.26 -4.47
N HIS A 76 -24.09 -5.86 -4.55
CA HIS A 76 -23.88 -7.31 -4.55
C HIS A 76 -23.38 -7.86 -3.20
N ILE A 77 -23.17 -7.02 -2.19
CA ILE A 77 -22.68 -7.48 -0.87
C ILE A 77 -23.85 -7.69 0.08
N PRO A 78 -24.09 -8.92 0.56
CA PRO A 78 -25.19 -9.20 1.48
C PRO A 78 -25.06 -8.46 2.82
N GLY A 79 -26.16 -7.93 3.33
CA GLY A 79 -26.18 -7.24 4.62
C GLY A 79 -25.65 -5.82 4.54
N THR A 80 -25.79 -5.17 3.38
CA THR A 80 -25.53 -3.73 3.19
C THR A 80 -26.81 -2.99 2.82
N GLN A 81 -26.84 -1.71 3.15
CA GLN A 81 -27.86 -0.78 2.69
C GLN A 81 -27.22 0.58 2.36
N ILE A 82 -27.32 1.03 1.13
CA ILE A 82 -26.82 2.35 0.72
C ILE A 82 -27.86 3.39 1.11
N LYS A 83 -27.48 4.29 2.04
CA LYS A 83 -28.38 5.28 2.65
C LYS A 83 -28.19 6.69 2.09
N ALA A 84 -27.00 7.02 1.67
CA ALA A 84 -26.66 8.36 1.20
C ALA A 84 -25.55 8.36 0.15
N LEU A 85 -25.67 9.27 -0.80
CA LEU A 85 -24.72 9.50 -1.88
C LEU A 85 -24.35 10.99 -1.90
N CYS A 86 -23.06 11.28 -1.87
CA CYS A 86 -22.55 12.65 -1.83
C CYS A 86 -21.43 12.88 -2.85
N ASP A 87 -21.57 13.91 -3.65
CA ASP A 87 -20.51 14.48 -4.49
C ASP A 87 -20.79 15.96 -4.67
N ILE A 88 -19.77 16.78 -4.87
CA ILE A 88 -19.97 18.20 -5.18
C ILE A 88 -20.72 18.39 -6.51
N ARG A 89 -20.57 17.44 -7.42
CA ARG A 89 -21.22 17.41 -8.74
C ARG A 89 -22.52 16.62 -8.71
N GLN A 90 -23.61 17.25 -9.08
CA GLN A 90 -24.93 16.62 -9.15
C GLN A 90 -24.98 15.45 -10.14
N ASP A 91 -24.33 15.56 -11.30
CA ASP A 91 -24.30 14.50 -12.33
C ASP A 91 -23.68 13.20 -11.81
N CYS A 92 -22.68 13.29 -10.93
CA CYS A 92 -22.06 12.13 -10.29
C CYS A 92 -23.03 11.43 -9.32
N VAL A 93 -23.78 12.21 -8.54
CA VAL A 93 -24.80 11.66 -7.64
C VAL A 93 -25.93 11.00 -8.43
N GLU A 94 -26.40 11.64 -9.52
CA GLU A 94 -27.41 11.08 -10.40
C GLU A 94 -26.98 9.76 -11.04
N ASN A 95 -25.72 9.69 -11.51
CA ASN A 95 -25.15 8.45 -12.04
C ASN A 95 -25.13 7.33 -10.99
N ALA A 96 -24.77 7.63 -9.76
CA ALA A 96 -24.79 6.65 -8.67
C ALA A 96 -26.22 6.21 -8.30
N GLN A 97 -27.22 7.11 -8.36
CA GLN A 97 -28.63 6.76 -8.19
C GLN A 97 -29.11 5.83 -9.31
N ASN A 98 -28.67 6.03 -10.56
CA ASN A 98 -28.98 5.12 -11.67
C ASN A 98 -28.51 3.70 -11.39
N ILE A 99 -27.30 3.53 -10.83
CA ILE A 99 -26.80 2.23 -10.41
C ILE A 99 -27.73 1.55 -9.42
N LEU A 100 -28.26 2.28 -8.44
CA LEU A 100 -29.23 1.72 -7.48
C LEU A 100 -30.54 1.34 -8.16
N ARG A 101 -31.07 2.19 -9.04
CA ARG A 101 -32.29 1.91 -9.82
C ARG A 101 -32.16 0.65 -10.69
N GLU A 102 -31.03 0.51 -11.39
CA GLU A 102 -30.72 -0.65 -12.22
C GLU A 102 -30.60 -1.94 -11.39
N ALA A 103 -30.10 -1.84 -10.16
CA ALA A 103 -30.03 -2.94 -9.21
C ALA A 103 -31.38 -3.24 -8.51
N GLY A 104 -32.45 -2.47 -8.81
CA GLY A 104 -33.73 -2.61 -8.16
C GLY A 104 -33.76 -2.21 -6.68
N LEU A 105 -32.81 -1.38 -6.24
CA LEU A 105 -32.68 -0.91 -4.88
C LEU A 105 -33.34 0.46 -4.68
N PRO A 106 -33.76 0.79 -3.44
CA PRO A 106 -34.28 2.12 -3.13
C PRO A 106 -33.25 3.21 -3.40
N GLU A 107 -33.72 4.37 -3.81
CA GLU A 107 -32.87 5.56 -3.92
C GLU A 107 -32.30 5.94 -2.56
N ALA A 108 -31.05 6.42 -2.58
CA ALA A 108 -30.37 6.94 -1.41
C ALA A 108 -30.58 8.46 -1.30
N THR A 109 -30.44 9.02 -0.10
CA THR A 109 -30.47 10.49 0.07
C THR A 109 -29.31 11.10 -0.69
N ALA A 110 -29.59 12.11 -1.51
CA ALA A 110 -28.61 12.80 -2.35
C ALA A 110 -28.11 14.08 -1.69
N TYR A 111 -26.79 14.29 -1.71
CA TYR A 111 -26.11 15.51 -1.25
C TYR A 111 -25.19 16.01 -2.35
N TYR A 112 -25.32 17.27 -2.78
CA TYR A 112 -24.50 17.85 -3.83
C TYR A 112 -24.52 19.38 -3.80
N GLY A 113 -23.61 20.01 -4.56
CA GLY A 113 -23.62 21.44 -4.85
C GLY A 113 -22.99 22.35 -3.79
N ASP A 114 -22.62 21.83 -2.63
CA ASP A 114 -21.92 22.54 -1.56
C ASP A 114 -20.71 21.71 -1.11
N GLU A 115 -19.57 22.34 -0.94
CA GLU A 115 -18.32 21.73 -0.49
C GLU A 115 -18.42 21.07 0.88
N ASN A 116 -19.40 21.45 1.72
CA ASN A 116 -19.66 20.90 3.04
C ASN A 116 -20.84 19.90 3.10
N SER A 117 -21.48 19.60 1.97
CA SER A 117 -22.62 18.67 1.93
C SER A 117 -22.29 17.30 2.53
N TRP A 118 -21.07 16.85 2.44
CA TRP A 118 -20.60 15.59 3.03
C TRP A 118 -20.70 15.55 4.56
N LYS A 119 -20.66 16.70 5.25
CA LYS A 119 -20.85 16.77 6.71
C LYS A 119 -22.27 16.38 7.08
N GLN A 120 -23.25 16.82 6.30
CA GLN A 120 -24.66 16.44 6.52
C GLN A 120 -24.87 14.92 6.39
N LEU A 121 -24.13 14.26 5.50
CA LEU A 121 -24.13 12.80 5.40
C LEU A 121 -23.53 12.16 6.65
N CYS A 122 -22.40 12.66 7.13
CA CYS A 122 -21.73 12.13 8.33
C CYS A 122 -22.56 12.34 9.61
N ASP A 123 -23.37 13.41 9.68
CA ASP A 123 -24.22 13.75 10.84
C ASP A 123 -25.43 12.83 11.01
N ARG A 124 -25.75 11.97 10.04
CA ARG A 124 -26.92 11.09 10.08
C ARG A 124 -26.76 9.94 11.05
N ASP A 125 -27.77 9.66 11.85
CA ASP A 125 -27.81 8.52 12.80
C ASP A 125 -28.06 7.17 12.11
N ASP A 126 -28.54 7.18 10.86
CA ASP A 126 -28.86 5.97 10.09
C ASP A 126 -27.72 5.54 9.13
N ILE A 127 -26.48 5.95 9.41
CA ILE A 127 -25.26 5.54 8.72
C ILE A 127 -24.28 4.93 9.73
N ASP A 128 -23.74 3.77 9.39
CA ASP A 128 -22.76 3.04 10.20
C ASP A 128 -21.33 3.17 9.62
N LEU A 129 -21.24 3.22 8.29
CA LEU A 129 -20.00 3.26 7.53
C LEU A 129 -20.01 4.43 6.54
N VAL A 130 -18.98 5.24 6.55
CA VAL A 130 -18.71 6.24 5.52
C VAL A 130 -17.58 5.75 4.61
N TYR A 131 -17.86 5.68 3.31
CA TYR A 131 -16.92 5.30 2.26
C TYR A 131 -16.46 6.57 1.53
N VAL A 132 -15.17 6.92 1.64
CA VAL A 132 -14.59 8.15 1.09
C VAL A 132 -13.78 7.84 -0.17
N ALA A 133 -14.14 8.44 -1.31
CA ALA A 133 -13.49 8.25 -2.60
C ALA A 133 -13.34 9.57 -3.39
N THR A 134 -12.96 10.63 -2.69
CA THR A 134 -12.73 11.98 -3.21
C THR A 134 -11.31 12.13 -3.80
N ASP A 135 -10.80 13.35 -3.91
CA ASP A 135 -9.38 13.58 -4.15
C ASP A 135 -8.56 13.46 -2.84
N TRP A 136 -7.27 13.22 -2.97
CA TRP A 136 -6.38 12.89 -1.84
C TRP A 136 -6.33 13.96 -0.74
N ARG A 137 -6.54 15.24 -1.08
CA ARG A 137 -6.47 16.36 -0.12
C ARG A 137 -7.59 16.35 0.91
N HIS A 138 -8.71 15.68 0.61
CA HIS A 138 -9.90 15.66 1.47
C HIS A 138 -10.09 14.33 2.21
N HIS A 139 -9.32 13.31 1.88
CA HIS A 139 -9.46 11.96 2.44
C HIS A 139 -9.38 11.95 3.97
N ALA A 140 -8.31 12.52 4.53
CA ALA A 140 -8.08 12.50 5.96
C ALA A 140 -9.13 13.34 6.73
N GLU A 141 -9.45 14.55 6.26
CA GLU A 141 -10.45 15.42 6.89
C GLU A 141 -11.81 14.72 6.99
N MET A 142 -12.27 14.13 5.88
CA MET A 142 -13.56 13.44 5.83
C MET A 142 -13.58 12.20 6.71
N GLY A 143 -12.47 11.43 6.74
CA GLY A 143 -12.34 10.26 7.61
C GLY A 143 -12.37 10.62 9.10
N ILE A 144 -11.65 11.67 9.49
CA ILE A 144 -11.61 12.18 10.86
C ILE A 144 -13.00 12.62 11.31
N TYR A 145 -13.65 13.47 10.51
CA TYR A 145 -14.99 13.98 10.82
C TYR A 145 -16.00 12.84 10.95
N ALA A 146 -16.00 11.87 10.03
CA ALA A 146 -16.88 10.71 10.09
C ALA A 146 -16.71 9.91 11.39
N MET A 147 -15.47 9.64 11.81
CA MET A 147 -15.20 8.92 13.05
C MET A 147 -15.63 9.72 14.28
N GLU A 148 -15.43 11.03 14.30
CA GLU A 148 -15.88 11.91 15.39
C GLU A 148 -17.42 11.95 15.51
N HIS A 149 -18.14 11.71 14.39
CA HIS A 149 -19.59 11.57 14.36
C HIS A 149 -20.08 10.12 14.48
N GLY A 150 -19.20 9.25 15.02
CA GLY A 150 -19.59 7.89 15.42
C GLY A 150 -19.63 6.86 14.28
N LYS A 151 -19.08 7.16 13.09
CA LYS A 151 -19.06 6.24 11.94
C LYS A 151 -17.77 5.44 11.88
N HIS A 152 -17.83 4.21 11.40
CA HIS A 152 -16.68 3.54 10.83
C HIS A 152 -16.33 4.19 9.50
N VAL A 153 -15.08 4.15 9.09
CA VAL A 153 -14.65 4.79 7.84
C VAL A 153 -13.76 3.89 7.00
N ALA A 154 -14.00 3.92 5.71
CA ALA A 154 -13.16 3.32 4.68
C ALA A 154 -12.77 4.39 3.66
N ILE A 155 -11.48 4.54 3.39
CA ILE A 155 -10.93 5.65 2.62
C ILE A 155 -10.13 5.09 1.44
N GLU A 156 -10.42 5.58 0.23
CA GLU A 156 -9.65 5.25 -0.96
C GLU A 156 -8.17 5.64 -0.81
N VAL A 157 -7.34 4.99 -1.58
CA VAL A 157 -5.87 5.12 -1.52
C VAL A 157 -5.35 6.37 -2.23
N PRO A 158 -4.35 7.03 -1.63
CA PRO A 158 -3.90 6.95 -0.24
C PRO A 158 -4.83 7.75 0.68
N ALA A 159 -5.02 7.24 1.89
CA ALA A 159 -5.95 7.83 2.86
C ALA A 159 -5.42 9.10 3.52
N ALA A 160 -4.12 9.32 3.49
CA ALA A 160 -3.43 10.50 4.01
C ALA A 160 -2.17 10.80 3.20
N MET A 161 -1.76 12.06 3.15
CA MET A 161 -0.61 12.52 2.37
C MET A 161 0.48 13.14 3.24
N THR A 162 0.20 13.43 4.51
CA THR A 162 1.14 14.01 5.47
C THR A 162 1.17 13.23 6.77
N LEU A 163 2.28 13.34 7.50
CA LEU A 163 2.39 12.72 8.83
C LEU A 163 1.40 13.33 9.83
N GLU A 164 1.05 14.58 9.68
CA GLU A 164 0.03 15.25 10.50
C GLU A 164 -1.34 14.58 10.32
N GLU A 165 -1.78 14.40 9.06
CA GLU A 165 -3.02 13.69 8.73
C GLU A 165 -3.02 12.24 9.24
N ILE A 166 -1.90 11.54 9.08
CA ILE A 166 -1.73 10.16 9.56
C ILE A 166 -1.95 10.09 11.07
N TRP A 167 -1.26 10.95 11.83
CA TRP A 167 -1.40 10.98 13.29
C TRP A 167 -2.80 11.42 13.73
N ALA A 168 -3.45 12.31 12.98
CA ALA A 168 -4.82 12.72 13.27
C ALA A 168 -5.80 11.55 13.08
N LEU A 169 -5.67 10.76 12.01
CA LEU A 169 -6.48 9.55 11.78
C LEU A 169 -6.25 8.50 12.88
N ILE A 170 -4.99 8.23 13.27
CA ILE A 170 -4.66 7.30 14.35
C ILE A 170 -5.32 7.78 15.66
N ASN A 171 -5.07 9.03 16.07
CA ASN A 171 -5.58 9.58 17.31
C ASN A 171 -7.12 9.58 17.35
N THR A 172 -7.76 9.85 16.21
CA THR A 172 -9.22 9.85 16.11
C THR A 172 -9.77 8.43 16.22
N SER A 173 -9.18 7.45 15.57
CA SER A 173 -9.57 6.04 15.68
C SER A 173 -9.38 5.53 17.12
N GLU A 174 -8.24 5.84 17.77
CA GLU A 174 -7.96 5.50 19.16
C GLU A 174 -8.96 6.16 20.14
N LYS A 175 -9.31 7.45 19.90
CA LYS A 175 -10.27 8.21 20.69
C LYS A 175 -11.70 7.69 20.57
N THR A 176 -12.16 7.45 19.35
CA THR A 176 -13.56 7.14 19.05
C THR A 176 -13.86 5.64 19.05
N ARG A 177 -12.83 4.81 19.07
CA ARG A 177 -12.93 3.34 18.91
C ARG A 177 -13.67 2.94 17.64
N LYS A 178 -13.48 3.72 16.55
CA LYS A 178 -14.03 3.43 15.23
C LYS A 178 -12.97 2.85 14.33
N HIS A 179 -13.37 1.89 13.51
CA HIS A 179 -12.52 1.37 12.45
C HIS A 179 -12.21 2.46 11.42
N CYS A 180 -10.95 2.54 11.03
CA CYS A 180 -10.46 3.35 9.94
C CYS A 180 -9.62 2.47 9.03
N MET A 181 -10.12 2.18 7.83
CA MET A 181 -9.48 1.30 6.85
C MET A 181 -9.11 2.08 5.60
N GLN A 182 -7.87 1.93 5.15
CA GLN A 182 -7.51 2.31 3.79
C GLN A 182 -7.90 1.19 2.83
N LEU A 183 -8.49 1.56 1.70
CA LEU A 183 -9.03 0.62 0.71
C LEU A 183 -7.93 0.12 -0.25
N GLU A 184 -6.97 -0.61 0.31
CA GLU A 184 -5.88 -1.20 -0.46
C GLU A 184 -6.30 -2.56 -1.04
N ASN A 185 -6.75 -2.55 -2.28
CA ASN A 185 -7.31 -3.71 -2.97
C ASN A 185 -6.27 -4.79 -3.33
N CYS A 186 -5.01 -4.38 -3.55
CA CYS A 186 -3.98 -5.30 -4.05
C CYS A 186 -3.62 -6.40 -3.05
N VAL A 187 -3.86 -6.20 -1.76
CA VAL A 187 -3.70 -7.25 -0.74
C VAL A 187 -4.70 -8.41 -0.90
N TYR A 188 -5.75 -8.24 -1.69
CA TYR A 188 -6.77 -9.25 -1.98
C TYR A 188 -6.67 -9.85 -3.38
N ASP A 189 -5.63 -9.50 -4.13
CA ASP A 189 -5.38 -10.14 -5.42
C ASP A 189 -5.09 -11.64 -5.24
N PHE A 190 -5.48 -12.44 -6.22
CA PHE A 190 -5.44 -13.90 -6.13
C PHE A 190 -4.02 -14.44 -5.94
N PHE A 191 -3.04 -13.90 -6.63
CA PHE A 191 -1.66 -14.30 -6.47
C PHE A 191 -1.10 -13.87 -5.12
N GLU A 192 -1.37 -12.63 -4.69
CA GLU A 192 -0.91 -12.08 -3.42
C GLU A 192 -1.48 -12.87 -2.23
N LEU A 193 -2.78 -13.16 -2.21
CA LEU A 193 -3.39 -13.97 -1.15
C LEU A 193 -2.88 -15.41 -1.12
N THR A 194 -2.68 -16.04 -2.28
CA THR A 194 -2.13 -17.39 -2.37
C THR A 194 -0.70 -17.41 -1.85
N THR A 195 0.14 -16.47 -2.28
CA THR A 195 1.52 -16.35 -1.83
C THR A 195 1.60 -16.05 -0.33
N LEU A 196 0.71 -15.19 0.20
CA LEU A 196 0.61 -14.93 1.63
C LEU A 196 0.26 -16.21 2.42
N ASN A 197 -0.71 -17.01 1.95
CA ASN A 197 -1.07 -18.28 2.57
C ASN A 197 0.09 -19.28 2.56
N MET A 198 0.86 -19.32 1.46
CA MET A 198 2.09 -20.13 1.37
C MET A 198 3.15 -19.65 2.37
N ALA A 199 3.37 -18.33 2.46
CA ALA A 199 4.30 -17.73 3.40
C ALA A 199 3.93 -18.05 4.87
N GLN A 200 2.66 -17.91 5.22
CA GLN A 200 2.14 -18.24 6.56
C GLN A 200 2.28 -19.72 6.93
N ARG A 201 2.32 -20.59 5.94
CA ARG A 201 2.57 -22.04 6.11
C ARG A 201 4.06 -22.42 6.03
N GLY A 202 4.95 -21.43 5.93
CA GLY A 202 6.40 -21.65 5.95
C GLY A 202 7.02 -22.17 4.64
N VAL A 203 6.27 -22.13 3.53
CA VAL A 203 6.75 -22.65 2.23
C VAL A 203 8.02 -21.96 1.74
N PHE A 204 8.20 -20.69 2.05
CA PHE A 204 9.38 -19.91 1.66
C PHE A 204 10.47 -19.85 2.73
N GLY A 205 10.29 -20.56 3.86
CA GLY A 205 11.16 -20.44 5.03
C GLY A 205 11.04 -19.08 5.70
N GLU A 206 12.16 -18.54 6.21
CA GLU A 206 12.21 -17.17 6.73
C GLU A 206 12.24 -16.16 5.57
N ILE A 207 11.29 -15.22 5.55
CA ILE A 207 11.25 -14.18 4.52
C ILE A 207 12.30 -13.12 4.86
N LEU A 208 13.18 -12.83 3.90
CA LEU A 208 14.32 -11.94 4.06
C LEU A 208 14.12 -10.60 3.33
N HIS A 209 13.46 -10.63 2.17
CA HIS A 209 13.31 -9.49 1.28
C HIS A 209 12.01 -9.54 0.50
N VAL A 210 11.40 -8.37 0.32
CA VAL A 210 10.20 -8.22 -0.52
C VAL A 210 10.35 -7.00 -1.42
N GLU A 211 9.89 -7.11 -2.67
CA GLU A 211 9.83 -6.00 -3.60
C GLU A 211 8.38 -5.66 -3.95
N GLY A 212 8.07 -4.37 -3.97
CA GLY A 212 6.76 -3.86 -4.36
C GLY A 212 6.90 -2.59 -5.21
N ALA A 213 5.86 -2.27 -5.98
CA ALA A 213 5.88 -1.07 -6.81
C ALA A 213 4.48 -0.56 -7.16
N TYR A 214 4.42 0.69 -7.58
CA TYR A 214 3.36 1.20 -8.42
C TYR A 214 3.97 1.76 -9.71
N ILE A 215 4.03 0.90 -10.73
CA ILE A 215 4.52 1.24 -12.06
C ILE A 215 3.30 1.22 -12.99
N HIS A 216 2.81 2.40 -13.34
CA HIS A 216 1.59 2.55 -14.12
C HIS A 216 1.66 3.83 -14.94
N ASN A 217 1.98 3.75 -16.21
CA ASN A 217 1.91 4.94 -17.07
C ASN A 217 0.48 5.50 -17.06
N LEU A 218 0.30 6.69 -16.51
CA LEU A 218 -1.00 7.35 -16.37
C LEU A 218 -1.27 8.35 -17.51
N GLU A 219 -0.48 8.39 -18.57
CA GLU A 219 -0.63 9.39 -19.65
C GLU A 219 -2.06 9.43 -20.18
N ASP A 220 -2.69 8.29 -20.44
CA ASP A 220 -4.07 8.20 -20.92
C ASP A 220 -5.14 8.51 -19.89
N TYR A 221 -4.76 8.58 -18.61
CA TYR A 221 -5.70 8.75 -17.48
C TYR A 221 -5.68 10.15 -16.88
N TRP A 222 -4.63 10.97 -17.11
CA TRP A 222 -4.50 12.28 -16.44
C TRP A 222 -5.70 13.18 -16.66
N SER A 223 -6.27 13.22 -17.85
CA SER A 223 -7.46 14.02 -18.17
C SER A 223 -8.76 13.54 -17.54
N SER A 224 -8.79 12.31 -17.00
CA SER A 224 -9.95 11.74 -16.32
C SER A 224 -10.11 12.24 -14.89
N TYR A 225 -9.06 12.78 -14.29
CA TYR A 225 -9.11 13.34 -12.94
C TYR A 225 -9.71 14.74 -12.98
N TRP A 226 -10.83 14.94 -12.31
CA TRP A 226 -11.54 16.21 -12.28
C TRP A 226 -10.62 17.35 -11.86
N ASN A 227 -10.64 18.45 -12.61
CA ASN A 227 -9.75 19.62 -12.43
C ASN A 227 -8.26 19.24 -12.39
N ASN A 228 -7.85 18.14 -13.03
CA ASN A 228 -6.46 17.66 -13.09
C ASN A 228 -5.78 17.52 -11.72
N TRP A 229 -6.53 17.32 -10.64
CA TRP A 229 -6.03 17.37 -9.27
C TRP A 229 -4.83 16.43 -9.04
N ARG A 230 -4.82 15.25 -9.69
CA ARG A 230 -3.74 14.28 -9.51
C ARG A 230 -2.46 14.70 -10.22
N MET A 231 -2.55 15.31 -11.41
CA MET A 231 -1.41 15.88 -12.10
C MET A 231 -0.83 17.05 -11.31
N ASP A 232 -1.68 17.95 -10.79
CA ASP A 232 -1.27 19.06 -9.94
C ASP A 232 -0.59 18.57 -8.65
N TYR A 233 -1.07 17.47 -8.07
CA TYR A 233 -0.43 16.88 -6.92
C TYR A 233 0.99 16.39 -7.25
N ASN A 234 1.19 15.65 -8.34
CA ASN A 234 2.51 15.21 -8.79
C ASN A 234 3.42 16.39 -9.17
N ARG A 235 2.86 17.45 -9.75
CA ARG A 235 3.60 18.67 -10.06
C ARG A 235 4.21 19.30 -8.81
N ASN A 236 3.49 19.31 -7.71
CA ASN A 236 3.85 20.04 -6.49
C ASN A 236 4.49 19.20 -5.39
N ASN A 237 4.53 17.87 -5.53
CA ASN A 237 5.04 16.95 -4.51
C ASN A 237 6.09 16.01 -5.06
N ARG A 238 7.19 15.84 -4.31
CA ARG A 238 8.32 14.98 -4.62
C ARG A 238 8.22 13.65 -3.85
N GLY A 239 8.86 12.61 -4.33
CA GLY A 239 8.94 11.32 -3.66
C GLY A 239 7.91 10.30 -4.14
N ASP A 240 7.70 9.25 -3.35
CA ASP A 240 6.72 8.21 -3.65
C ASP A 240 5.34 8.62 -3.14
N VAL A 241 4.60 9.32 -3.98
CA VAL A 241 3.27 9.85 -3.62
C VAL A 241 2.16 8.80 -3.69
N TYR A 242 2.46 7.55 -4.11
CA TYR A 242 1.46 6.49 -4.26
C TYR A 242 2.05 5.09 -4.07
N ALA A 243 2.66 4.83 -2.92
CA ALA A 243 3.33 3.57 -2.60
C ALA A 243 2.38 2.40 -2.32
N THR A 244 1.12 2.66 -1.98
CA THR A 244 0.21 1.76 -1.28
C THR A 244 0.06 0.39 -1.93
N HIS A 245 -0.10 0.33 -3.26
CA HIS A 245 -0.26 -0.94 -4.00
C HIS A 245 0.98 -1.84 -4.01
N GLY A 246 2.16 -1.27 -3.81
CA GLY A 246 3.40 -2.02 -3.67
C GLY A 246 3.71 -2.39 -2.23
N ILE A 247 3.58 -1.39 -1.32
CA ILE A 247 4.00 -1.57 0.07
C ILE A 247 2.97 -2.35 0.91
N GLY A 248 1.67 -2.23 0.61
CA GLY A 248 0.61 -2.92 1.36
C GLY A 248 0.80 -4.44 1.38
N PRO A 249 0.83 -5.11 0.22
CA PRO A 249 1.11 -6.54 0.16
C PRO A 249 2.48 -6.93 0.73
N ALA A 250 3.52 -6.10 0.56
CA ALA A 250 4.84 -6.31 1.14
C ALA A 250 4.81 -6.30 2.68
N CYS A 251 4.09 -5.36 3.28
CA CYS A 251 3.92 -5.28 4.73
C CYS A 251 3.22 -6.50 5.31
N GLN A 252 2.22 -7.06 4.62
CA GLN A 252 1.55 -8.28 5.06
C GLN A 252 2.49 -9.50 5.08
N LEU A 253 3.33 -9.65 4.04
CA LEU A 253 4.34 -10.72 3.98
C LEU A 253 5.41 -10.62 5.08
N LEU A 254 5.73 -9.40 5.51
CA LEU A 254 6.76 -9.15 6.51
C LEU A 254 6.22 -9.03 7.94
N ASP A 255 4.92 -9.24 8.14
CA ASP A 255 4.26 -9.13 9.44
C ASP A 255 4.41 -7.73 10.09
N ILE A 256 4.40 -6.67 9.28
CA ILE A 256 4.51 -5.30 9.79
C ILE A 256 3.33 -5.01 10.71
N HIS A 257 3.61 -4.41 11.89
CA HIS A 257 2.70 -4.20 13.03
C HIS A 257 2.16 -5.51 13.67
N ARG A 258 2.72 -6.66 13.27
CA ARG A 258 2.34 -8.00 13.77
C ARG A 258 3.57 -8.85 14.09
N GLY A 259 4.58 -8.22 14.70
CA GLY A 259 5.86 -8.81 15.07
C GLY A 259 7.08 -8.15 14.43
N ASP A 260 6.86 -7.25 13.47
CA ASP A 260 7.90 -6.42 12.84
C ASP A 260 7.38 -5.00 12.57
N ARG A 261 8.26 -4.06 12.21
CA ARG A 261 7.92 -2.69 11.80
C ARG A 261 8.98 -2.14 10.85
N MET A 262 8.64 -1.18 10.01
CA MET A 262 9.64 -0.43 9.27
C MET A 262 10.52 0.37 10.25
N LYS A 263 11.84 0.37 10.03
CA LYS A 263 12.81 1.04 10.92
C LYS A 263 13.47 2.24 10.26
N THR A 264 13.93 2.07 9.05
CA THR A 264 14.71 3.09 8.34
C THR A 264 14.50 2.94 6.85
N LEU A 265 14.35 4.05 6.15
CA LEU A 265 14.31 4.08 4.69
C LEU A 265 15.36 5.01 4.11
N VAL A 266 15.74 4.75 2.85
CA VAL A 266 16.52 5.63 1.99
C VAL A 266 15.81 5.69 0.64
N SER A 267 15.64 6.89 0.11
CA SER A 267 14.96 7.09 -1.17
C SER A 267 15.78 7.95 -2.12
N MET A 268 15.69 7.61 -3.41
CA MET A 268 16.28 8.36 -4.52
C MET A 268 15.23 8.53 -5.62
N ASP A 269 15.31 9.64 -6.34
CA ASP A 269 14.49 9.86 -7.52
C ASP A 269 15.33 10.30 -8.73
N THR A 270 14.74 10.17 -9.90
CA THR A 270 15.27 10.78 -11.13
C THR A 270 14.76 12.21 -11.26
N LYS A 271 15.35 12.97 -12.19
CA LYS A 271 14.74 14.23 -12.64
C LYS A 271 13.36 13.98 -13.23
N ALA A 272 12.46 14.98 -13.13
CA ALA A 272 11.19 15.02 -13.83
C ALA A 272 11.39 15.44 -15.30
N VAL A 273 11.00 14.60 -16.24
CA VAL A 273 11.06 14.87 -17.69
C VAL A 273 9.70 14.73 -18.34
N ASN A 274 9.02 13.64 -18.06
CA ASN A 274 7.77 13.29 -18.75
C ASN A 274 6.57 14.11 -18.24
N GLY A 275 6.50 14.43 -16.95
CA GLY A 275 5.45 15.31 -16.41
C GLY A 275 5.43 16.70 -17.08
N PRO A 276 6.54 17.46 -17.09
CA PRO A 276 6.63 18.70 -17.84
C PRO A 276 6.32 18.56 -19.32
N ALA A 277 6.80 17.49 -19.97
CA ALA A 277 6.52 17.24 -21.38
C ALA A 277 5.05 17.00 -21.67
N TYR A 278 4.36 16.26 -20.79
CA TYR A 278 2.91 16.03 -20.88
C TYR A 278 2.11 17.35 -20.76
N ILE A 279 2.41 18.17 -19.75
CA ILE A 279 1.73 19.46 -19.57
C ILE A 279 1.95 20.36 -20.79
N ARG A 280 3.19 20.48 -21.28
CA ARG A 280 3.48 21.25 -22.48
C ARG A 280 2.70 20.77 -23.70
N LYS A 281 2.62 19.43 -23.90
CA LYS A 281 1.88 18.80 -25.02
C LYS A 281 0.39 19.10 -24.94
N THR A 282 -0.20 19.08 -23.76
CA THR A 282 -1.66 19.18 -23.57
C THR A 282 -2.17 20.59 -23.36
N THR A 283 -1.39 21.47 -22.76
CA THR A 283 -1.80 22.84 -22.41
C THR A 283 -0.99 23.94 -23.11
N GLY A 284 0.19 23.61 -23.65
CA GLY A 284 1.15 24.60 -24.14
C GLY A 284 1.97 25.30 -23.05
N GLU A 285 1.77 24.98 -21.78
CA GLU A 285 2.50 25.58 -20.65
C GLU A 285 3.91 25.01 -20.53
N GLU A 286 4.90 25.87 -20.35
CA GLU A 286 6.28 25.49 -20.00
C GLU A 286 6.42 25.40 -18.47
N VAL A 287 6.55 24.17 -17.94
CA VAL A 287 6.73 23.89 -16.51
C VAL A 287 8.19 23.68 -16.20
N LYS A 288 8.75 24.48 -15.30
CA LYS A 288 10.18 24.41 -14.90
C LYS A 288 10.41 23.75 -13.55
N ASP A 289 9.38 23.65 -12.74
CA ASP A 289 9.43 23.32 -11.31
C ASP A 289 8.59 22.08 -10.94
N PHE A 290 8.47 21.13 -11.86
CA PHE A 290 7.78 19.87 -11.61
C PHE A 290 8.57 19.04 -10.59
N GLN A 291 7.95 18.69 -9.44
CA GLN A 291 8.61 18.10 -8.30
C GLN A 291 8.75 16.58 -8.38
N ASN A 292 7.73 15.87 -8.85
CA ASN A 292 7.75 14.41 -8.87
C ASN A 292 8.69 13.87 -9.96
N GLY A 293 9.75 13.17 -9.56
CA GLY A 293 10.65 12.51 -10.50
C GLY A 293 9.93 11.40 -11.29
N ASP A 294 10.43 11.10 -12.49
CA ASP A 294 9.83 10.06 -13.34
C ASP A 294 9.94 8.66 -12.71
N GLN A 295 10.94 8.44 -11.87
CA GLN A 295 11.14 7.20 -11.10
C GLN A 295 11.58 7.54 -9.67
N THR A 296 10.91 6.97 -8.68
CA THR A 296 11.37 6.94 -7.28
C THR A 296 11.70 5.50 -6.90
N THR A 297 12.80 5.33 -6.16
CA THR A 297 13.26 4.02 -5.66
C THR A 297 13.62 4.15 -4.20
N THR A 298 13.02 3.32 -3.37
CA THR A 298 13.16 3.35 -1.92
C THR A 298 13.58 1.99 -1.39
N VAL A 299 14.61 1.95 -0.54
CA VAL A 299 14.99 0.76 0.22
C VAL A 299 14.63 0.96 1.68
N ILE A 300 13.95 -0.01 2.26
CA ILE A 300 13.48 0.02 3.65
C ILE A 300 14.09 -1.16 4.40
N ARG A 301 14.51 -0.92 5.64
CA ARG A 301 14.94 -1.95 6.58
C ARG A 301 13.95 -2.04 7.74
N THR A 302 13.56 -3.26 8.12
CA THR A 302 12.68 -3.51 9.26
C THR A 302 13.47 -3.64 10.57
N GLU A 303 12.76 -3.64 11.70
CA GLU A 303 13.36 -3.85 13.03
C GLU A 303 14.04 -5.22 13.14
N ASN A 304 13.44 -6.27 12.57
CA ASN A 304 13.98 -7.63 12.57
C ASN A 304 15.04 -7.86 11.47
N GLY A 305 15.46 -6.81 10.75
CA GLY A 305 16.56 -6.87 9.76
C GLY A 305 16.17 -7.33 8.37
N LYS A 306 14.89 -7.51 8.09
CA LYS A 306 14.38 -7.76 6.73
C LYS A 306 14.45 -6.48 5.90
N THR A 307 14.32 -6.61 4.58
CA THR A 307 14.36 -5.45 3.68
C THR A 307 13.19 -5.42 2.70
N MET A 308 12.84 -4.21 2.25
CA MET A 308 11.91 -3.99 1.14
C MET A 308 12.54 -3.09 0.10
N LEU A 309 12.22 -3.31 -1.17
CA LEU A 309 12.46 -2.40 -2.28
C LEU A 309 11.11 -1.92 -2.81
N ILE A 310 10.85 -0.62 -2.73
CA ILE A 310 9.59 -0.02 -3.21
C ILE A 310 9.89 0.96 -4.34
N GLN A 311 9.13 0.87 -5.44
CA GLN A 311 9.29 1.74 -6.61
C GLN A 311 7.98 2.44 -6.98
N HIS A 312 8.10 3.69 -7.42
CA HIS A 312 7.00 4.47 -7.98
C HIS A 312 7.38 5.03 -9.34
N ASN A 313 6.50 4.84 -10.34
CA ASN A 313 6.68 5.37 -11.69
C ASN A 313 5.32 5.49 -12.39
N VAL A 314 4.87 6.72 -12.64
CA VAL A 314 3.56 6.98 -13.28
C VAL A 314 3.66 7.82 -14.56
N MET A 315 4.90 8.16 -14.97
CA MET A 315 5.15 9.10 -16.06
C MET A 315 5.87 8.49 -17.27
N THR A 316 6.32 7.23 -17.21
CA THR A 316 7.08 6.64 -18.31
C THR A 316 6.32 5.49 -18.98
N PRO A 317 6.58 5.21 -20.27
CA PRO A 317 5.96 4.10 -21.01
C PRO A 317 6.53 2.75 -20.57
N ARG A 318 6.39 2.44 -19.29
CA ARG A 318 6.80 1.18 -18.67
C ARG A 318 5.57 0.28 -18.50
N PRO A 319 5.66 -1.03 -18.81
CA PRO A 319 4.54 -1.95 -18.56
C PRO A 319 4.05 -1.89 -17.12
N TYR A 320 2.74 -2.04 -16.93
CA TYR A 320 2.16 -2.09 -15.59
C TYR A 320 2.81 -3.17 -14.74
N SER A 321 3.20 -2.81 -13.52
CA SER A 321 3.78 -3.74 -12.57
C SER A 321 3.62 -3.24 -11.14
N ARG A 322 3.23 -4.14 -10.24
CA ARG A 322 3.35 -3.93 -8.80
C ARG A 322 4.59 -4.61 -8.23
N MET A 323 5.43 -5.19 -9.09
CA MET A 323 6.53 -6.09 -8.77
C MET A 323 6.06 -7.31 -7.99
N TYR A 324 5.80 -7.18 -6.72
CA TYR A 324 5.40 -8.24 -5.81
C TYR A 324 6.31 -9.45 -5.92
N GLN A 325 7.52 -9.30 -5.41
CA GLN A 325 8.51 -10.37 -5.31
C GLN A 325 8.82 -10.63 -3.85
N LEU A 326 9.06 -11.90 -3.54
CA LEU A 326 9.39 -12.38 -2.20
C LEU A 326 10.63 -13.27 -2.30
N VAL A 327 11.59 -13.04 -1.42
CA VAL A 327 12.79 -13.89 -1.26
C VAL A 327 12.81 -14.42 0.19
N GLY A 328 12.74 -15.72 0.32
CA GLY A 328 12.90 -16.43 1.58
C GLY A 328 14.14 -17.33 1.58
N THR A 329 14.43 -17.97 2.71
CA THR A 329 15.56 -18.93 2.84
C THR A 329 15.38 -20.16 1.97
N ASP A 330 14.14 -20.54 1.68
CA ASP A 330 13.78 -21.81 1.03
C ASP A 330 12.96 -21.63 -0.24
N GLY A 331 12.65 -20.39 -0.62
CA GLY A 331 11.88 -20.15 -1.82
C GLY A 331 11.77 -18.69 -2.23
N TYR A 332 11.27 -18.51 -3.44
CA TYR A 332 11.05 -17.24 -4.12
C TYR A 332 9.68 -17.26 -4.79
N ALA A 333 9.04 -16.10 -4.83
CA ALA A 333 7.83 -15.85 -5.60
C ALA A 333 7.94 -14.51 -6.35
N SER A 334 7.41 -14.44 -7.55
CA SER A 334 7.27 -13.21 -8.33
C SER A 334 5.95 -13.20 -9.08
N LYS A 335 5.30 -12.03 -9.12
CA LYS A 335 4.09 -11.86 -9.93
C LYS A 335 4.37 -11.24 -11.29
N TYR A 336 5.28 -10.28 -11.37
CA TYR A 336 5.55 -9.52 -12.58
C TYR A 336 7.01 -9.69 -13.04
N PRO A 337 7.27 -9.77 -14.35
CA PRO A 337 6.29 -9.74 -15.45
C PRO A 337 5.53 -11.06 -15.65
N VAL A 338 5.93 -12.14 -15.01
CA VAL A 338 5.32 -13.46 -15.09
C VAL A 338 5.17 -14.05 -13.69
N GLU A 339 4.02 -14.63 -13.42
CA GLU A 339 3.79 -15.34 -12.15
C GLU A 339 4.64 -16.59 -12.07
N GLU A 340 5.54 -16.65 -11.09
CA GLU A 340 6.45 -17.77 -10.91
C GLU A 340 6.79 -18.02 -9.44
N TYR A 341 7.14 -19.28 -9.16
CA TYR A 341 7.72 -19.73 -7.90
C TYR A 341 9.01 -20.50 -8.16
N CYS A 342 9.97 -20.37 -7.24
CA CYS A 342 11.18 -21.18 -7.20
C CYS A 342 11.34 -21.67 -5.75
N LEU A 343 11.41 -22.98 -5.54
CA LEU A 343 11.43 -23.57 -4.21
C LEU A 343 12.53 -24.64 -4.10
N ARG A 344 13.06 -24.78 -2.90
CA ARG A 344 13.85 -25.98 -2.56
C ARG A 344 12.95 -27.22 -2.57
N PRO A 345 13.46 -28.38 -3.09
CA PRO A 345 12.63 -29.60 -3.18
C PRO A 345 12.03 -30.05 -1.85
N GLU A 346 12.69 -29.77 -0.75
CA GLU A 346 12.30 -30.19 0.60
C GLU A 346 11.11 -29.41 1.17
N GLN A 347 10.71 -28.34 0.53
CA GLN A 347 9.69 -27.42 1.06
C GLN A 347 8.26 -27.81 0.74
N VAL A 348 8.06 -28.81 -0.08
CA VAL A 348 6.71 -29.26 -0.46
C VAL A 348 6.44 -30.62 0.15
N ASP A 349 5.33 -30.72 0.90
CA ASP A 349 4.85 -31.98 1.44
C ASP A 349 4.63 -32.98 0.30
N THR A 350 5.21 -34.15 0.42
CA THR A 350 5.09 -35.24 -0.57
C THR A 350 3.65 -35.72 -0.79
N ASN A 351 2.72 -35.38 0.10
CA ASN A 351 1.28 -35.60 -0.08
C ASN A 351 0.61 -34.58 -1.00
N MET A 352 1.26 -33.49 -1.31
CA MET A 352 0.84 -32.64 -2.41
C MET A 352 1.28 -33.29 -3.74
N VAL A 353 0.43 -33.21 -4.74
CA VAL A 353 0.59 -33.82 -6.08
C VAL A 353 1.78 -33.22 -6.85
N LEU A 354 2.84 -32.82 -6.16
CA LEU A 354 4.03 -32.22 -6.74
C LEU A 354 5.18 -33.23 -6.69
N ASN A 355 5.68 -33.62 -7.86
CA ASN A 355 6.90 -34.36 -7.95
C ASN A 355 8.09 -33.44 -7.58
N HIS A 356 8.94 -33.86 -6.66
CA HIS A 356 10.16 -33.17 -6.28
C HIS A 356 11.10 -32.89 -7.48
N GLU A 357 11.03 -33.71 -8.53
CA GLU A 357 11.79 -33.51 -9.77
C GLU A 357 11.43 -32.17 -10.47
N ASN A 358 10.24 -31.61 -10.19
CA ASN A 358 9.78 -30.34 -10.75
C ASN A 358 10.25 -29.12 -9.93
N LEU A 359 10.92 -29.35 -8.83
CA LEU A 359 11.42 -28.30 -7.95
C LEU A 359 12.95 -28.23 -8.01
N ASN A 360 13.45 -27.02 -8.10
CA ASN A 360 14.86 -26.75 -7.92
C ASN A 360 15.06 -25.31 -7.44
N ALA A 361 16.09 -25.08 -6.66
CA ALA A 361 16.38 -23.76 -6.08
C ALA A 361 17.07 -22.78 -7.06
N HIS A 362 17.10 -23.11 -8.35
CA HIS A 362 17.80 -22.33 -9.37
C HIS A 362 16.89 -21.76 -10.47
N GLY A 363 15.77 -22.43 -10.77
CA GLY A 363 14.86 -22.04 -11.85
C GLY A 363 13.41 -21.96 -11.42
N ALA A 364 12.62 -21.28 -12.22
CA ALA A 364 11.17 -21.21 -12.03
C ALA A 364 10.55 -22.63 -12.13
N MET A 365 9.53 -22.84 -11.34
CA MET A 365 8.74 -24.06 -11.33
C MET A 365 8.02 -24.25 -12.67
N PRO A 366 7.94 -25.49 -13.20
CA PRO A 366 7.10 -25.76 -14.36
C PRO A 366 5.64 -25.35 -14.15
N GLU A 367 4.97 -24.94 -15.23
CA GLU A 367 3.60 -24.39 -15.19
C GLU A 367 2.62 -25.32 -14.47
N GLU A 368 2.66 -26.63 -14.78
CA GLU A 368 1.77 -27.62 -14.16
C GLU A 368 1.97 -27.70 -12.64
N ALA A 369 3.23 -27.68 -12.18
CA ALA A 369 3.57 -27.70 -10.78
C ALA A 369 3.11 -26.38 -10.08
N LYS A 370 3.31 -25.24 -10.74
CA LYS A 370 2.84 -23.93 -10.26
C LYS A 370 1.32 -23.94 -10.07
N VAL A 371 0.56 -24.35 -11.06
CA VAL A 371 -0.92 -24.41 -10.99
C VAL A 371 -1.38 -25.36 -9.90
N ALA A 372 -0.78 -26.55 -9.77
CA ALA A 372 -1.09 -27.50 -8.71
C ALA A 372 -0.85 -26.89 -7.32
N MET A 373 0.29 -26.21 -7.16
CA MET A 373 0.65 -25.54 -5.92
C MET A 373 -0.29 -24.37 -5.58
N MET A 374 -0.60 -23.51 -6.53
CA MET A 374 -1.55 -22.42 -6.32
C MET A 374 -2.93 -22.94 -5.90
N ASN A 375 -3.39 -24.05 -6.46
CA ASN A 375 -4.64 -24.69 -6.06
C ASN A 375 -4.56 -25.27 -4.65
N ALA A 376 -3.46 -25.93 -4.29
CA ALA A 376 -3.26 -26.53 -2.98
C ALA A 376 -3.16 -25.50 -1.85
N TYR A 377 -2.59 -24.33 -2.15
CA TYR A 377 -2.45 -23.22 -1.20
C TYR A 377 -3.49 -22.09 -1.40
N LYS A 378 -4.54 -22.35 -2.16
CA LYS A 378 -5.61 -21.38 -2.35
C LYS A 378 -6.08 -20.81 -1.01
N HIS A 379 -6.09 -19.48 -0.90
CA HIS A 379 -6.47 -18.83 0.36
C HIS A 379 -7.96 -19.06 0.67
N PRO A 380 -8.37 -19.26 1.94
CA PRO A 380 -9.80 -19.44 2.29
C PRO A 380 -10.73 -18.35 1.74
N ILE A 381 -10.29 -17.09 1.71
CA ILE A 381 -11.03 -15.98 1.08
C ILE A 381 -11.30 -16.25 -0.40
N HIS A 382 -10.32 -16.78 -1.12
CA HIS A 382 -10.50 -17.16 -2.52
C HIS A 382 -11.47 -18.31 -2.69
N VAL A 383 -11.36 -19.34 -1.85
CA VAL A 383 -12.26 -20.52 -1.91
C VAL A 383 -13.71 -20.06 -1.76
N GLU A 384 -13.96 -19.08 -0.89
CA GLU A 384 -15.30 -18.55 -0.63
C GLU A 384 -15.78 -17.56 -1.72
N LEU A 385 -14.92 -16.68 -2.19
CA LEU A 385 -15.36 -15.48 -2.92
C LEU A 385 -14.96 -15.41 -4.40
N GLU A 386 -14.05 -16.27 -4.89
CA GLU A 386 -13.45 -16.13 -6.22
C GLU A 386 -14.48 -16.04 -7.36
N GLU A 387 -15.48 -16.93 -7.36
CA GLU A 387 -16.49 -16.96 -8.41
C GLU A 387 -17.30 -15.67 -8.45
N THR A 388 -17.78 -15.24 -7.27
CA THR A 388 -18.55 -13.99 -7.16
C THR A 388 -17.69 -12.77 -7.46
N ALA A 389 -16.46 -12.75 -6.97
CA ALA A 389 -15.53 -11.64 -7.19
C ALA A 389 -15.20 -11.45 -8.68
N LYS A 390 -14.92 -12.53 -9.40
CA LYS A 390 -14.69 -12.48 -10.86
C LYS A 390 -15.93 -12.02 -11.64
N LYS A 391 -17.11 -12.37 -11.18
CA LYS A 391 -18.38 -11.99 -11.82
C LYS A 391 -18.75 -10.53 -11.56
N VAL A 392 -18.61 -10.05 -10.32
CA VAL A 392 -18.91 -8.65 -9.94
C VAL A 392 -17.83 -7.71 -10.46
N GLY A 393 -16.57 -8.12 -10.41
CA GLY A 393 -15.45 -7.38 -10.99
C GLY A 393 -14.83 -6.35 -10.03
N GLY A 394 -14.20 -5.33 -10.65
CA GLY A 394 -13.30 -4.40 -9.97
C GLY A 394 -11.88 -4.98 -9.89
N HIS A 395 -10.98 -4.55 -10.81
CA HIS A 395 -9.60 -5.03 -10.94
C HIS A 395 -9.47 -6.57 -10.86
N GLY A 396 -10.27 -7.28 -11.65
CA GLY A 396 -10.27 -8.75 -11.66
C GLY A 396 -10.94 -9.41 -10.46
N GLY A 397 -11.61 -8.65 -9.59
CA GLY A 397 -12.36 -9.14 -8.43
C GLY A 397 -11.78 -8.72 -7.07
N MET A 398 -10.52 -8.24 -7.03
CA MET A 398 -9.91 -7.86 -5.76
C MET A 398 -10.64 -6.70 -5.05
N ASP A 399 -11.21 -5.74 -5.80
CA ASP A 399 -12.02 -4.66 -5.22
C ASP A 399 -13.28 -5.20 -4.51
N TYR A 400 -13.94 -6.18 -5.13
CA TYR A 400 -15.11 -6.82 -4.51
C TYR A 400 -14.75 -7.56 -3.22
N ILE A 401 -13.65 -8.31 -3.24
CA ILE A 401 -13.18 -9.03 -2.04
C ILE A 401 -12.87 -8.05 -0.91
N MET A 402 -12.20 -6.95 -1.21
CA MET A 402 -11.89 -5.90 -0.25
C MET A 402 -13.17 -5.33 0.41
N ASP A 403 -14.13 -4.91 -0.40
CA ASP A 403 -15.40 -4.36 0.08
C ASP A 403 -16.21 -5.41 0.87
N TYR A 404 -16.25 -6.65 0.38
CA TYR A 404 -16.92 -7.75 1.08
C TYR A 404 -16.28 -8.01 2.45
N ARG A 405 -14.94 -8.08 2.54
CA ARG A 405 -14.21 -8.32 3.79
C ARG A 405 -14.43 -7.21 4.81
N LEU A 406 -14.47 -5.95 4.39
CA LEU A 406 -14.83 -4.83 5.24
C LEU A 406 -16.22 -5.05 5.87
N VAL A 407 -17.22 -5.31 5.04
CA VAL A 407 -18.60 -5.54 5.51
C VAL A 407 -18.68 -6.80 6.36
N TYR A 408 -18.00 -7.89 5.99
CA TYR A 408 -17.94 -9.13 6.76
C TYR A 408 -17.41 -8.89 8.19
N CYS A 409 -16.32 -8.16 8.33
CA CYS A 409 -15.76 -7.86 9.65
C CYS A 409 -16.71 -7.00 10.49
N LEU A 410 -17.30 -5.95 9.93
CA LEU A 410 -18.27 -5.10 10.64
C LEU A 410 -19.52 -5.87 11.08
N ARG A 411 -20.05 -6.73 10.21
CA ARG A 411 -21.23 -7.55 10.53
C ARG A 411 -20.98 -8.57 11.64
N ASN A 412 -19.75 -9.07 11.72
CA ASN A 412 -19.40 -10.08 12.71
C ASN A 412 -18.68 -9.52 13.95
N GLY A 413 -18.45 -8.20 14.02
CA GLY A 413 -17.76 -7.56 15.13
C GLY A 413 -16.29 -7.97 15.22
N LEU A 414 -15.65 -8.28 14.10
CA LEU A 414 -14.29 -8.75 14.00
C LEU A 414 -13.32 -7.58 13.77
N PRO A 415 -12.03 -7.75 14.12
CA PRO A 415 -11.01 -6.84 13.66
C PRO A 415 -10.99 -6.79 12.12
N LEU A 416 -10.74 -5.62 11.55
CA LEU A 416 -10.51 -5.50 10.11
C LEU A 416 -9.22 -6.20 9.70
N ASP A 417 -9.15 -6.60 8.44
CA ASP A 417 -7.94 -7.19 7.85
C ASP A 417 -6.81 -6.15 7.75
N MET A 418 -7.17 -4.89 7.57
CA MET A 418 -6.27 -3.73 7.56
C MET A 418 -6.81 -2.68 8.55
N ASP A 419 -5.97 -2.19 9.43
CA ASP A 419 -6.34 -1.21 10.43
C ASP A 419 -5.70 0.17 10.16
N VAL A 420 -5.91 1.13 11.06
CA VAL A 420 -5.36 2.47 10.92
C VAL A 420 -3.83 2.52 10.98
N TYR A 421 -3.19 1.53 11.57
CA TYR A 421 -1.72 1.47 11.62
C TYR A 421 -1.14 0.97 10.28
N ASP A 422 -1.83 0.04 9.59
CA ASP A 422 -1.50 -0.34 8.21
C ASP A 422 -1.61 0.87 7.28
N LEU A 423 -2.72 1.61 7.36
CA LEU A 423 -2.91 2.87 6.65
C LEU A 423 -1.75 3.83 6.88
N ALA A 424 -1.36 4.02 8.14
CA ALA A 424 -0.30 4.94 8.54
C ALA A 424 1.05 4.55 7.94
N GLU A 425 1.41 3.26 8.05
CA GLU A 425 2.67 2.73 7.54
C GLU A 425 2.77 2.87 6.01
N TRP A 426 1.66 2.70 5.29
CA TRP A 426 1.66 2.80 3.83
C TRP A 426 1.61 4.25 3.33
N CYS A 427 0.86 5.11 4.01
CA CYS A 427 0.76 6.52 3.65
C CYS A 427 2.01 7.34 4.00
N CYS A 428 2.78 6.94 5.02
CA CYS A 428 3.97 7.70 5.44
C CYS A 428 5.04 7.81 4.34
N MET A 429 4.99 6.93 3.34
CA MET A 429 5.93 6.91 2.23
C MET A 429 5.98 8.24 1.47
N ALA A 430 4.84 8.91 1.29
CA ALA A 430 4.79 10.19 0.58
C ALA A 430 5.73 11.23 1.21
N GLU A 431 5.68 11.40 2.52
CA GLU A 431 6.47 12.40 3.22
C GLU A 431 7.88 11.92 3.58
N LEU A 432 8.05 10.68 4.02
CA LEU A 432 9.36 10.17 4.42
C LEU A 432 10.31 9.98 3.23
N THR A 433 9.80 9.57 2.07
CA THR A 433 10.64 9.48 0.86
C THR A 433 11.05 10.86 0.36
N ARG A 434 10.13 11.84 0.39
CA ARG A 434 10.45 13.24 0.09
C ARG A 434 11.55 13.76 1.01
N LEU A 435 11.41 13.52 2.32
CA LEU A 435 12.40 13.94 3.32
C LEU A 435 13.79 13.34 3.05
N SER A 436 13.88 12.06 2.69
CA SER A 436 15.13 11.42 2.30
C SER A 436 15.74 12.08 1.06
N ILE A 437 14.96 12.25 -0.01
CA ILE A 437 15.41 12.78 -1.29
C ILE A 437 15.90 14.23 -1.15
N GLU A 438 15.16 15.10 -0.47
CA GLU A 438 15.49 16.50 -0.24
C GLU A 438 16.75 16.68 0.62
N ASN A 439 17.12 15.65 1.38
CA ASN A 439 18.35 15.61 2.18
C ASN A 439 19.43 14.70 1.57
N ASN A 440 19.59 14.72 0.24
CA ASN A 440 20.63 13.98 -0.49
C ASN A 440 20.55 12.46 -0.27
N SER A 441 19.35 11.89 -0.24
CA SER A 441 19.10 10.47 0.04
C SER A 441 19.61 10.04 1.43
N ALA A 442 19.54 10.92 2.41
CA ALA A 442 19.88 10.58 3.78
C ALA A 442 18.90 9.52 4.33
N PRO A 443 19.38 8.62 5.21
CA PRO A 443 18.47 7.71 5.90
C PRO A 443 17.43 8.47 6.73
N VAL A 444 16.20 7.99 6.74
CA VAL A 444 15.10 8.53 7.55
C VAL A 444 14.59 7.42 8.47
N ALA A 445 14.50 7.70 9.77
CA ALA A 445 13.89 6.81 10.74
C ALA A 445 12.36 6.83 10.56
N VAL A 446 11.75 5.66 10.39
CA VAL A 446 10.29 5.54 10.29
C VAL A 446 9.68 5.62 11.69
N PRO A 447 8.69 6.50 11.94
CA PRO A 447 8.01 6.58 13.23
C PRO A 447 7.35 5.24 13.59
N ASP A 448 7.24 4.95 14.88
CA ASP A 448 6.43 3.83 15.34
C ASP A 448 4.96 4.26 15.47
N PHE A 449 4.17 4.02 14.45
CA PHE A 449 2.76 4.41 14.43
C PHE A 449 1.93 3.71 15.50
N THR A 450 2.37 2.55 15.99
CA THR A 450 1.71 1.79 17.05
C THR A 450 2.12 2.25 18.47
N ARG A 451 3.12 3.14 18.59
CA ARG A 451 3.67 3.60 19.87
C ARG A 451 4.09 2.45 20.78
N GLY A 452 4.87 1.50 20.24
CA GLY A 452 5.37 0.31 20.94
C GLY A 452 4.44 -0.89 20.88
N GLY A 453 3.34 -0.81 20.15
CA GLY A 453 2.37 -1.91 20.05
C GLY A 453 2.65 -2.92 18.92
N TRP A 454 3.61 -2.68 18.05
CA TRP A 454 3.89 -3.45 16.85
C TRP A 454 4.17 -4.96 17.09
N ASN A 455 4.56 -5.34 18.30
CA ASN A 455 4.85 -6.72 18.71
C ASN A 455 3.79 -7.34 19.63
N LYS A 456 2.66 -6.66 19.91
CA LYS A 456 1.57 -7.22 20.70
C LYS A 456 0.87 -8.39 20.03
N VAL A 457 0.91 -8.44 18.70
CA VAL A 457 0.39 -9.52 17.88
C VAL A 457 1.54 -10.08 17.06
N SER A 458 1.62 -11.40 16.95
CA SER A 458 2.59 -12.05 16.07
C SER A 458 1.89 -12.63 14.86
N LYS A 459 2.45 -12.39 13.68
CA LYS A 459 1.99 -12.83 12.36
C LYS A 459 0.66 -12.20 11.92
N TYR A 460 0.63 -11.85 10.65
CA TYR A 460 -0.56 -11.37 9.98
C TYR A 460 -1.61 -12.50 9.87
N GLN A 461 -2.85 -12.21 10.15
CA GLN A 461 -3.96 -13.16 10.01
C GLN A 461 -5.26 -12.44 9.68
N HIS A 462 -5.94 -12.93 8.66
CA HIS A 462 -7.32 -12.52 8.39
C HIS A 462 -8.27 -13.00 9.49
N ALA A 463 -9.24 -12.18 9.84
CA ALA A 463 -10.26 -12.55 10.82
C ALA A 463 -11.38 -13.38 10.17
N PHE A 464 -11.78 -14.46 10.85
CA PHE A 464 -12.92 -15.30 10.47
C PHE A 464 -13.81 -15.56 11.67
N VAL A 465 -15.09 -15.81 11.41
CA VAL A 465 -16.00 -16.33 12.43
C VAL A 465 -15.52 -17.71 12.85
N LYS A 466 -15.41 -17.94 14.16
CA LYS A 466 -15.00 -19.24 14.72
C LYS A 466 -16.20 -20.20 14.74
#